data_3a9bc80c3d598f0a0b7a46fac49f22f4
#
_entry.id   3a9bc80c3d598f0a0b7a46fac49f22f4
#
_cell.length_a   1.000
_cell.length_b   1.000
_cell.length_c   1.000
_cell.angle_alpha   90.00
_cell.angle_beta   90.00
_cell.angle_gamma   90.00
#
_symmetry.space_group_name_H-M   'P 1'
#
loop_
_entity.id
_entity.type
_entity.pdbx_description
1 polymer ?
#
loop_
_entity_poly.entity_id
_entity_poly.type
_entity_poly.pdbx_seq_one_letter_code
_entity_poly.pdbx_strand_id
1 'polypeptide(L)'
;TMQSHLDMVPQKNSSVKHDFLTDPIDAYIDGDWVKARETTLGADNGMAVAFAMAVLADKTLTHGPLEALFTINEEVGMDGAVGLKPGFLKGEILLNCDSEEEGE
;
A
#
# COMPACT_ATOMS: atom_id res chain seq x y z
N THR A 1 11.94 -10.10 1.71
CA THR A 1 11.27 -9.02 0.95
C THR A 1 9.87 -8.83 1.48
N MET A 2 9.50 -7.60 1.83
CA MET A 2 8.11 -7.18 2.10
C MET A 2 7.56 -6.58 0.80
N GLN A 3 6.38 -7.02 0.36
CA GLN A 3 5.78 -6.55 -0.90
C GLN A 3 4.42 -5.92 -0.63
N SER A 4 4.16 -4.80 -1.26
CA SER A 4 2.88 -4.09 -1.27
C SER A 4 2.73 -3.25 -2.55
N HIS A 5 1.53 -2.77 -2.84
CA HIS A 5 1.30 -1.89 -3.99
C HIS A 5 1.01 -0.44 -3.61
N LEU A 6 1.32 0.49 -4.52
CA LEU A 6 1.23 1.94 -4.28
C LEU A 6 -0.07 2.55 -4.79
N ASP A 7 -0.69 1.92 -5.77
CA ASP A 7 -1.93 2.41 -6.36
C ASP A 7 -3.15 2.02 -5.52
N MET A 8 -4.25 2.66 -5.77
CA MET A 8 -5.54 2.39 -5.15
C MET A 8 -6.66 2.52 -6.16
N VAL A 9 -7.82 1.93 -5.88
CA VAL A 9 -9.06 2.18 -6.63
C VAL A 9 -9.53 3.62 -6.36
N PRO A 10 -9.55 4.52 -7.36
CA PRO A 10 -9.96 5.91 -7.20
C PRO A 10 -11.48 6.03 -7.26
N GLN A 11 -12.16 5.91 -6.13
CA GLN A 11 -13.61 6.04 -6.01
C GLN A 11 -14.01 7.25 -5.16
N LYS A 12 -15.14 7.89 -5.53
CA LYS A 12 -15.72 9.00 -4.79
C LYS A 12 -17.24 8.94 -4.81
N ASN A 13 -17.88 9.61 -3.88
CA ASN A 13 -19.34 9.77 -3.90
C ASN A 13 -19.77 10.60 -5.12
N SER A 14 -20.89 10.23 -5.74
CA SER A 14 -21.37 10.85 -6.99
C SER A 14 -21.67 12.34 -6.86
N SER A 15 -22.02 12.79 -5.66
CA SER A 15 -22.34 14.18 -5.33
C SER A 15 -21.12 15.09 -5.19
N VAL A 16 -19.91 14.52 -5.17
CA VAL A 16 -18.67 15.26 -4.87
C VAL A 16 -17.87 15.48 -6.14
N LYS A 17 -17.37 16.71 -6.29
CA LYS A 17 -16.37 17.04 -7.31
C LYS A 17 -14.98 16.83 -6.70
N HIS A 18 -14.27 15.82 -7.18
CA HIS A 18 -12.90 15.49 -6.77
C HIS A 18 -12.11 14.99 -7.99
N ASP A 19 -10.91 15.51 -8.17
CA ASP A 19 -9.97 15.07 -9.20
C ASP A 19 -8.80 14.35 -8.53
N PHE A 20 -8.72 13.04 -8.68
CA PHE A 20 -7.67 12.21 -8.07
C PHE A 20 -6.26 12.51 -8.59
N LEU A 21 -6.09 13.28 -9.67
CA LEU A 21 -4.78 13.68 -10.17
C LEU A 21 -4.24 14.93 -9.47
N THR A 22 -5.12 15.77 -8.94
CA THR A 22 -4.75 17.09 -8.43
C THR A 22 -5.21 17.35 -7.00
N ASP A 23 -6.32 16.75 -6.59
CA ASP A 23 -6.89 17.00 -5.27
C ASP A 23 -6.36 15.99 -4.23
N PRO A 24 -5.99 16.47 -3.03
CA PRO A 24 -5.54 15.58 -1.97
C PRO A 24 -6.69 14.74 -1.40
N ILE A 25 -6.37 13.57 -0.86
CA ILE A 25 -7.29 12.80 -0.05
C ILE A 25 -7.48 13.51 1.31
N ASP A 26 -8.72 13.86 1.63
CA ASP A 26 -9.09 14.48 2.91
C ASP A 26 -9.23 13.38 3.99
N ALA A 27 -8.11 12.95 4.54
CA ALA A 27 -8.06 11.95 5.58
C ALA A 27 -8.31 12.58 6.96
N TYR A 28 -9.09 11.91 7.80
CA TYR A 28 -9.39 12.36 9.15
C TYR A 28 -9.49 11.19 10.15
N ILE A 29 -9.38 11.50 11.45
CA ILE A 29 -9.54 10.54 12.54
C ILE A 29 -10.99 10.57 13.04
N ASP A 30 -11.59 9.39 13.12
CA ASP A 30 -12.91 9.16 13.68
C ASP A 30 -12.85 8.04 14.72
N GLY A 31 -12.70 8.39 15.99
CA GLY A 31 -12.44 7.45 17.07
C GLY A 31 -11.11 6.72 16.85
N ASP A 32 -11.17 5.40 16.69
CA ASP A 32 -10.00 4.56 16.44
C ASP A 32 -9.70 4.33 14.96
N TRP A 33 -10.42 5.02 14.08
CA TRP A 33 -10.33 4.84 12.62
C TRP A 33 -9.73 6.05 11.93
N VAL A 34 -8.93 5.79 10.89
CA VAL A 34 -8.59 6.78 9.87
C VAL A 34 -9.53 6.57 8.68
N LYS A 35 -10.21 7.63 8.29
CA LYS A 35 -11.21 7.63 7.19
C LYS A 35 -10.86 8.71 6.17
N ALA A 36 -11.36 8.55 4.94
CA ALA A 36 -11.36 9.61 3.94
C ALA A 36 -12.77 10.21 3.79
N ARG A 37 -12.83 11.51 3.57
CA ARG A 37 -14.08 12.23 3.34
C ARG A 37 -14.46 12.11 1.87
N GLU A 38 -15.59 11.43 1.62
CA GLU A 38 -16.23 11.33 0.30
C GLU A 38 -15.45 10.57 -0.79
N THR A 39 -14.27 10.02 -0.46
CA THR A 39 -13.43 9.26 -1.40
C THR A 39 -12.94 7.96 -0.76
N THR A 40 -12.35 7.09 -1.57
CA THR A 40 -11.48 6.01 -1.07
C THR A 40 -10.28 6.60 -0.34
N LEU A 41 -9.76 5.85 0.66
CA LEU A 41 -8.61 6.26 1.48
C LEU A 41 -7.27 5.80 0.89
N GLY A 42 -7.23 4.63 0.25
CA GLY A 42 -6.01 3.97 -0.17
C GLY A 42 -5.32 3.19 0.94
N ALA A 43 -6.06 2.76 1.97
CA ALA A 43 -5.53 1.88 3.02
C ALA A 43 -5.11 0.53 2.46
N ASP A 44 -5.82 0.05 1.48
CA ASP A 44 -5.47 -0.98 0.53
C ASP A 44 -4.66 -0.33 -0.63
N ASN A 45 -3.38 -0.50 -0.75
CA ASN A 45 -2.47 -1.26 0.14
C ASN A 45 -1.50 -0.31 0.90
N GLY A 46 -1.94 0.94 1.12
CA GLY A 46 -1.16 1.98 1.80
C GLY A 46 -0.74 1.62 3.23
N MET A 47 -1.53 0.78 3.92
CA MET A 47 -1.16 0.29 5.25
C MET A 47 0.07 -0.61 5.20
N ALA A 48 0.16 -1.50 4.22
CA ALA A 48 1.33 -2.36 4.04
C ALA A 48 2.57 -1.57 3.62
N VAL A 49 2.39 -0.53 2.79
CA VAL A 49 3.47 0.42 2.46
C VAL A 49 3.99 1.10 3.72
N ALA A 50 3.09 1.64 4.55
CA ALA A 50 3.45 2.30 5.80
C ALA A 50 4.13 1.34 6.78
N PHE A 51 3.65 0.10 6.88
CA PHE A 51 4.24 -0.94 7.70
C PHE A 51 5.69 -1.26 7.26
N ALA A 52 5.90 -1.50 5.98
CA ALA A 52 7.24 -1.77 5.44
C ALA A 52 8.20 -0.59 5.68
N MET A 53 7.74 0.63 5.49
CA MET A 53 8.52 1.84 5.78
C MET A 53 8.85 1.97 7.27
N ALA A 54 7.91 1.69 8.17
CA ALA A 54 8.12 1.73 9.61
C ALA A 54 9.17 0.70 10.05
N VAL A 55 9.07 -0.54 9.54
CA VAL A 55 10.06 -1.60 9.84
C VAL A 55 11.45 -1.23 9.36
N LEU A 56 11.58 -0.66 8.16
CA LEU A 56 12.86 -0.21 7.61
C LEU A 56 13.46 0.98 8.37
N ALA A 57 12.62 1.85 8.92
CA ALA A 57 13.06 3.03 9.65
C ALA A 57 13.43 2.73 11.11
N ASP A 58 12.88 1.67 11.70
CA ASP A 58 13.09 1.33 13.10
C ASP A 58 14.47 0.73 13.31
N LYS A 59 15.26 1.35 14.19
CA LYS A 59 16.63 0.92 14.52
C LYS A 59 16.70 -0.02 15.72
N THR A 60 15.56 -0.30 16.35
CA THR A 60 15.49 -1.12 17.58
C THR A 60 15.10 -2.56 17.29
N LEU A 61 14.50 -2.83 16.14
CA LEU A 61 14.10 -4.18 15.73
C LEU A 61 15.31 -5.05 15.41
N THR A 62 15.28 -6.27 15.92
CA THR A 62 16.28 -7.30 15.55
C THR A 62 15.79 -8.01 14.29
N HIS A 63 16.55 -7.91 13.21
CA HIS A 63 16.20 -8.53 11.92
C HIS A 63 17.44 -8.87 11.10
N GLY A 64 17.30 -9.79 10.15
CA GLY A 64 18.26 -10.01 9.08
C GLY A 64 18.16 -8.96 7.97
N PRO A 65 18.80 -9.19 6.80
CA PRO A 65 18.66 -8.31 5.65
C PRO A 65 17.20 -8.14 5.24
N LEU A 66 16.78 -6.90 5.02
CA LEU A 66 15.41 -6.53 4.61
C LEU A 66 15.46 -5.81 3.27
N GLU A 67 14.47 -6.06 2.44
CA GLU A 67 14.14 -5.26 1.28
C GLU A 67 12.63 -5.07 1.19
N ALA A 68 12.20 -3.94 0.64
CA ALA A 68 10.80 -3.66 0.35
C ALA A 68 10.61 -3.52 -1.16
N LEU A 69 9.60 -4.19 -1.69
CA LEU A 69 9.16 -4.07 -3.08
C LEU A 69 7.81 -3.36 -3.10
N PHE A 70 7.79 -2.18 -3.72
CA PHE A 70 6.56 -1.45 -3.97
C PHE A 70 6.20 -1.55 -5.45
N THR A 71 5.08 -2.18 -5.75
CA THR A 71 4.57 -2.36 -7.11
C THR A 71 3.55 -1.28 -7.46
N ILE A 72 3.24 -1.17 -8.74
CA ILE A 72 2.24 -0.26 -9.30
C ILE A 72 1.24 -1.04 -10.13
N ASN A 73 0.06 -0.43 -10.37
CA ASN A 73 -0.99 -0.98 -11.23
C ASN A 73 -1.50 -2.36 -10.77
N GLU A 74 -1.54 -2.60 -9.48
CA GLU A 74 -2.13 -3.82 -8.92
C GLU A 74 -3.61 -3.89 -9.27
N GLU A 75 -4.35 -2.84 -8.99
CA GLU A 75 -5.81 -2.69 -9.14
C GLU A 75 -6.31 -2.75 -10.60
N VAL A 76 -5.41 -2.66 -11.57
CA VAL A 76 -5.74 -2.65 -13.00
C VAL A 76 -5.08 -3.76 -13.81
N GLY A 77 -4.43 -4.72 -13.14
CA GLY A 77 -3.87 -5.89 -13.82
C GLY A 77 -2.47 -6.30 -13.41
N MET A 78 -1.94 -5.78 -12.31
CA MET A 78 -0.65 -6.19 -11.74
C MET A 78 0.56 -5.94 -12.65
N ASP A 79 0.52 -4.93 -13.51
CA ASP A 79 1.56 -4.66 -14.51
C ASP A 79 2.96 -4.53 -13.88
N GLY A 80 3.04 -3.90 -12.70
CA GLY A 80 4.29 -3.73 -11.99
C GLY A 80 4.88 -5.06 -11.51
N ALA A 81 4.05 -5.97 -11.03
CA ALA A 81 4.48 -7.30 -10.59
C ALA A 81 4.86 -8.19 -11.79
N VAL A 82 4.05 -8.18 -12.84
CA VAL A 82 4.31 -8.93 -14.10
C VAL A 82 5.58 -8.44 -14.79
N GLY A 83 5.85 -7.14 -14.73
CA GLY A 83 7.04 -6.52 -15.32
C GLY A 83 8.34 -6.77 -14.55
N LEU A 84 8.27 -7.39 -13.38
CA LEU A 84 9.45 -7.63 -12.54
C LEU A 84 10.41 -8.62 -13.23
N LYS A 85 11.66 -8.21 -13.35
CA LYS A 85 12.68 -9.05 -14.01
C LYS A 85 13.27 -10.08 -13.03
N PRO A 86 13.61 -11.29 -13.51
CA PRO A 86 14.32 -12.27 -12.69
C PRO A 86 15.61 -11.70 -12.08
N GLY A 87 15.86 -12.03 -10.81
CA GLY A 87 17.05 -11.58 -10.07
C GLY A 87 17.00 -10.14 -9.56
N PHE A 88 15.86 -9.45 -9.69
CA PHE A 88 15.67 -8.11 -9.13
C PHE A 88 15.65 -8.15 -7.60
N LEU A 89 14.93 -9.10 -7.04
CA LEU A 89 14.87 -9.33 -5.59
C LEU A 89 16.02 -10.23 -5.13
N LYS A 90 16.54 -9.98 -3.94
CA LYS A 90 17.62 -10.75 -3.31
C LYS A 90 17.14 -11.57 -2.11
N GLY A 91 15.97 -11.24 -1.55
CA GLY A 91 15.39 -11.97 -0.43
C GLY A 91 14.90 -13.36 -0.84
N GLU A 92 15.12 -14.33 0.02
CA GLU A 92 14.64 -15.72 -0.17
C GLU A 92 13.21 -15.92 0.32
N ILE A 93 12.72 -15.01 1.19
CA ILE A 93 11.37 -15.04 1.75
C ILE A 93 10.63 -13.80 1.26
N LEU A 94 9.47 -14.00 0.67
CA LEU A 94 8.55 -12.94 0.27
C LEU A 94 7.36 -12.94 1.24
N LEU A 95 7.12 -11.78 1.86
CA LEU A 95 5.93 -11.49 2.65
C LEU A 95 5.07 -10.53 1.82
N ASN A 96 4.00 -11.05 1.22
CA ASN A 96 2.97 -10.22 0.63
C ASN A 96 2.09 -9.69 1.77
N CYS A 97 1.94 -8.39 1.85
CA CYS A 97 1.22 -7.71 2.93
C CYS A 97 -0.15 -7.19 2.46
N ASP A 98 -0.72 -7.87 1.49
CA ASP A 98 -1.99 -7.53 0.88
C ASP A 98 -3.03 -8.58 1.31
N SER A 99 -3.99 -8.16 2.12
CA SER A 99 -5.04 -9.02 2.67
C SER A 99 -6.37 -8.28 2.69
N GLU A 100 -7.45 -8.98 2.40
CA GLU A 100 -8.80 -8.41 2.38
C GLU A 100 -9.55 -8.65 3.69
N GLU A 101 -9.15 -9.64 4.50
CA GLU A 101 -9.85 -10.02 5.72
C GLU A 101 -8.90 -10.10 6.92
N GLU A 102 -9.44 -9.79 8.12
CA GLU A 102 -8.70 -9.91 9.37
C GLU A 102 -8.37 -11.39 9.65
N GLY A 103 -7.07 -11.69 9.83
CA GLY A 103 -6.59 -13.02 10.19
C GLY A 103 -6.16 -13.90 9.01
N GLU A 104 -6.13 -13.37 7.82
CA GLU A 104 -5.51 -14.02 6.66
C GLU A 104 -3.99 -13.94 6.65
#